data_b6f04cb8ec41ca2cf9f28a1a65451635
#
_entry.id   b6f04cb8ec41ca2cf9f28a1a65451635
#
_cell.length_a   1.000
_cell.length_b   1.000
_cell.length_c   1.000
_cell.angle_alpha   90.00
_cell.angle_beta   90.00
_cell.angle_gamma   90.00
#
_symmetry.space_group_name_H-M   'P 1'
#
loop_
_entity.id
_entity.type
_entity.pdbx_description
1 polymer ?
#
loop_
_entity_poly.entity_id
_entity_poly.type
_entity_poly.pdbx_seq_one_letter_code
_entity_poly.pdbx_strand_id
1 'polypeptide(L)'
;MKPNKISLVRIDKQQQRKVSTVTISKLMDKLKANVGNNELAMLRFKVKNADPYLNDKHDSMHRIYASACLKKSENGALVVKDYTDMLLLSTSAIEEENRIAQLKQLTKVVPFTISSFIGSSGRTLKIIARVTLPDLPSRENEAEMEQFYRKVYNVAAAI
;
A
#
# COMPACT_ATOMS: atom_id res chain seq x y z
N MET A 1 -11.96 13.15 -14.73
CA MET A 1 -11.00 12.15 -14.22
C MET A 1 -11.21 11.99 -12.72
N LYS A 2 -11.60 10.79 -12.23
CA LYS A 2 -11.75 10.59 -10.78
C LYS A 2 -10.38 10.79 -10.11
N PRO A 3 -10.30 11.52 -9.00
CA PRO A 3 -9.01 11.71 -8.33
C PRO A 3 -8.47 10.34 -7.86
N ASN A 4 -7.16 10.11 -8.05
CA ASN A 4 -6.45 8.92 -7.59
C ASN A 4 -6.46 8.87 -6.05
N LYS A 5 -7.56 8.39 -5.48
CA LYS A 5 -7.78 8.27 -4.03
C LYS A 5 -7.58 6.84 -3.58
N ILE A 6 -6.93 6.69 -2.45
CA ILE A 6 -6.66 5.43 -1.77
C ILE A 6 -7.07 5.53 -0.32
N SER A 7 -7.24 4.40 0.34
CA SER A 7 -7.49 4.37 1.79
C SER A 7 -6.23 4.03 2.57
N LEU A 8 -6.06 4.77 3.67
CA LEU A 8 -5.10 4.49 4.71
C LEU A 8 -5.85 4.04 5.96
N VAL A 9 -5.47 2.90 6.50
CA VAL A 9 -6.03 2.36 7.74
C VAL A 9 -4.91 2.24 8.76
N ARG A 10 -5.13 2.75 9.95
CA ARG A 10 -4.25 2.52 11.09
C ARG A 10 -5.06 2.06 12.30
N ILE A 11 -4.41 1.33 13.19
CA ILE A 11 -4.94 1.00 14.52
C ILE A 11 -4.42 2.07 15.48
N ASP A 12 -5.31 2.73 16.22
CA ASP A 12 -4.89 3.72 17.22
C ASP A 12 -4.53 3.05 18.56
N LYS A 13 -4.12 3.86 19.54
CA LYS A 13 -3.76 3.37 20.86
C LYS A 13 -4.90 2.68 21.62
N GLN A 14 -6.14 2.95 21.21
CA GLN A 14 -7.36 2.35 21.78
C GLN A 14 -7.82 1.12 20.99
N GLN A 15 -6.95 0.54 20.17
CA GLN A 15 -7.24 -0.60 19.29
C GLN A 15 -8.36 -0.34 18.27
N GLN A 16 -8.69 0.91 18.01
CA GLN A 16 -9.70 1.27 17.04
C GLN A 16 -9.09 1.51 15.65
N ARG A 17 -9.74 0.95 14.63
CA ARG A 17 -9.35 1.19 13.24
C ARG A 17 -9.79 2.59 12.81
N LYS A 18 -8.83 3.42 12.41
CA LYS A 18 -9.09 4.73 11.79
C LYS A 18 -8.83 4.65 10.29
N VAL A 19 -9.84 5.06 9.52
CA VAL A 19 -9.79 5.09 8.05
C VAL A 19 -9.68 6.53 7.60
N SER A 20 -8.77 6.79 6.67
CA SER A 20 -8.69 8.08 5.97
C SER A 20 -8.52 7.85 4.47
N THR A 21 -9.20 8.65 3.66
CA THR A 21 -9.04 8.64 2.21
C THR A 21 -8.13 9.78 1.82
N VAL A 22 -7.07 9.48 1.08
CA VAL A 22 -6.07 10.45 0.63
C VAL A 22 -5.80 10.31 -0.87
N THR A 23 -5.31 11.36 -1.51
CA THR A 23 -4.77 11.26 -2.87
C THR A 23 -3.37 10.67 -2.85
N ILE A 24 -2.92 10.11 -3.97
CA ILE A 24 -1.55 9.61 -4.11
C ILE A 24 -0.52 10.71 -3.81
N SER A 25 -0.77 11.93 -4.29
CA SER A 25 0.12 13.07 -3.98
C SER A 25 0.27 13.28 -2.47
N LYS A 26 -0.85 13.35 -1.74
CA LYS A 26 -0.81 13.48 -0.27
C LYS A 26 -0.14 12.31 0.44
N LEU A 27 -0.29 11.08 -0.10
CA LEU A 27 0.45 9.94 0.42
C LEU A 27 1.96 10.15 0.23
N MET A 28 2.38 10.54 -0.97
CA MET A 28 3.80 10.75 -1.26
C MET A 28 4.40 11.88 -0.41
N ASP A 29 3.66 12.95 -0.17
CA ASP A 29 4.11 14.04 0.71
C ASP A 29 4.28 13.56 2.16
N LYS A 30 3.34 12.75 2.66
CA LYS A 30 3.46 12.12 3.99
C LYS A 30 4.66 11.17 4.08
N LEU A 31 4.90 10.37 3.05
CA LEU A 31 6.05 9.46 3.01
C LEU A 31 7.37 10.22 3.01
N LYS A 32 7.46 11.32 2.27
CA LYS A 32 8.64 12.21 2.27
C LYS A 32 8.86 12.88 3.64
N ALA A 33 7.79 13.37 4.25
CA ALA A 33 7.86 14.00 5.57
C ALA A 33 8.31 13.01 6.68
N ASN A 34 8.02 11.71 6.50
CA ASN A 34 8.39 10.67 7.47
C ASN A 34 9.83 10.15 7.32
N VAL A 35 10.59 10.57 6.31
CA VAL A 35 11.99 10.10 6.10
C VAL A 35 12.90 10.41 7.30
N GLY A 36 12.62 11.49 8.04
CA GLY A 36 13.34 11.84 9.27
C GLY A 36 12.67 11.40 10.58
N ASN A 37 11.61 10.61 10.52
CA ASN A 37 10.85 10.21 11.71
C ASN A 37 11.61 9.14 12.50
N ASN A 38 11.87 9.42 13.78
CA ASN A 38 12.54 8.50 14.71
C ASN A 38 11.82 7.16 14.85
N GLU A 39 10.47 7.12 14.78
CA GLU A 39 9.71 5.85 14.84
C GLU A 39 10.03 4.94 13.65
N LEU A 40 10.11 5.50 12.44
CA LEU A 40 10.47 4.74 11.24
C LEU A 40 11.93 4.26 11.29
N ALA A 41 12.84 5.11 11.76
CA ALA A 41 14.25 4.75 11.94
C ALA A 41 14.40 3.62 12.96
N MET A 42 13.71 3.71 14.10
CA MET A 42 13.71 2.68 15.13
C MET A 42 13.10 1.37 14.63
N LEU A 43 12.03 1.42 13.84
CA LEU A 43 11.43 0.22 13.25
C LEU A 43 12.44 -0.48 12.32
N ARG A 44 13.09 0.26 11.43
CA ARG A 44 14.09 -0.28 10.50
C ARG A 44 15.29 -0.87 11.24
N PHE A 45 15.76 -0.21 12.30
CA PHE A 45 16.81 -0.74 13.16
C PHE A 45 16.40 -2.10 13.78
N LYS A 46 15.18 -2.19 14.32
CA LYS A 46 14.65 -3.44 14.90
C LYS A 46 14.50 -4.55 13.86
N VAL A 47 14.00 -4.23 12.66
CA VAL A 47 13.92 -5.20 11.55
C VAL A 47 15.32 -5.72 11.19
N LYS A 48 16.31 -4.82 11.11
CA LYS A 48 17.70 -5.19 10.78
C LYS A 48 18.32 -6.12 11.82
N ASN A 49 17.97 -5.95 13.08
CA ASN A 49 18.51 -6.73 14.20
C ASN A 49 17.61 -7.91 14.62
N ALA A 50 16.59 -8.26 13.80
CA ALA A 50 15.66 -9.37 14.07
C ALA A 50 15.03 -9.31 15.48
N ASP A 51 14.62 -8.11 15.94
CA ASP A 51 14.04 -7.88 17.26
C ASP A 51 12.75 -8.71 17.43
N PRO A 52 12.64 -9.60 18.43
CA PRO A 52 11.46 -10.43 18.66
C PRO A 52 10.20 -9.63 19.01
N TYR A 53 10.32 -8.39 19.47
CA TYR A 53 9.21 -7.49 19.80
C TYR A 53 8.78 -6.60 18.63
N LEU A 54 9.15 -6.97 17.40
CA LEU A 54 8.85 -6.18 16.20
C LEU A 54 7.35 -6.02 15.92
N ASN A 55 6.55 -7.03 16.24
CA ASN A 55 5.13 -7.10 15.88
C ASN A 55 4.29 -5.97 16.50
N ASP A 56 4.57 -5.55 17.72
CA ASP A 56 3.79 -4.53 18.43
C ASP A 56 3.84 -3.13 17.77
N LYS A 57 4.90 -2.85 17.00
CA LYS A 57 5.06 -1.56 16.31
C LYS A 57 4.57 -1.57 14.86
N HIS A 58 4.52 -2.73 14.22
CA HIS A 58 3.95 -2.85 12.87
C HIS A 58 2.45 -2.52 12.85
N ASP A 59 1.72 -2.81 13.91
CA ASP A 59 0.28 -2.58 14.01
C ASP A 59 -0.07 -1.08 14.11
N SER A 60 0.84 -0.25 14.59
CA SER A 60 0.65 1.22 14.63
C SER A 60 0.82 1.90 13.28
N MET A 61 1.41 1.21 12.29
CA MET A 61 1.67 1.77 10.96
C MET A 61 0.40 1.79 10.09
N HIS A 62 0.35 2.75 9.18
CA HIS A 62 -0.74 2.82 8.20
C HIS A 62 -0.65 1.66 7.20
N ARG A 63 -1.75 0.95 7.04
CA ARG A 63 -1.95 0.00 5.95
C ARG A 63 -2.55 0.73 4.75
N ILE A 64 -1.99 0.51 3.58
CA ILE A 64 -2.40 1.16 2.33
C ILE A 64 -3.32 0.21 1.56
N TYR A 65 -4.51 0.68 1.22
CA TYR A 65 -5.46 -0.01 0.36
C TYR A 65 -5.59 0.79 -0.93
N ALA A 66 -4.89 0.36 -1.98
CA ALA A 66 -4.89 1.05 -3.27
C ALA A 66 -6.10 0.69 -4.12
N SER A 67 -6.54 -0.57 -4.09
CA SER A 67 -7.63 -1.10 -4.94
C SER A 67 -9.03 -0.65 -4.50
N ALA A 68 -9.16 -0.09 -3.29
CA ALA A 68 -10.46 0.33 -2.78
C ALA A 68 -10.37 1.55 -1.85
N CYS A 69 -11.42 2.37 -1.91
CA CYS A 69 -11.73 3.34 -0.87
C CYS A 69 -12.62 2.67 0.18
N LEU A 70 -12.20 2.71 1.44
CA LEU A 70 -12.89 2.07 2.55
C LEU A 70 -13.66 3.10 3.39
N LYS A 71 -14.71 2.64 4.05
CA LYS A 71 -15.44 3.37 5.09
C LYS A 71 -15.71 2.45 6.28
N LYS A 72 -16.04 3.04 7.42
CA LYS A 72 -16.61 2.28 8.54
C LYS A 72 -18.12 2.11 8.33
N SER A 73 -18.64 0.92 8.57
CA SER A 73 -20.06 0.64 8.70
C SER A 73 -20.55 1.04 10.10
N GLU A 74 -21.83 0.99 10.33
CA GLU A 74 -22.47 1.32 11.61
C GLU A 74 -21.96 0.46 12.77
N ASN A 75 -21.66 -0.81 12.50
CA ASN A 75 -21.09 -1.74 13.49
C ASN A 75 -19.54 -1.62 13.61
N GLY A 76 -18.90 -0.62 12.97
CA GLY A 76 -17.47 -0.38 13.05
C GLY A 76 -16.59 -1.26 12.12
N ALA A 77 -17.20 -2.17 11.36
CA ALA A 77 -16.46 -2.97 10.37
C ALA A 77 -15.95 -2.11 9.20
N LEU A 78 -14.85 -2.53 8.57
CA LEU A 78 -14.38 -1.92 7.33
C LEU A 78 -15.13 -2.51 6.15
N VAL A 79 -15.75 -1.64 5.35
CA VAL A 79 -16.44 -2.02 4.11
C VAL A 79 -15.93 -1.20 2.95
N VAL A 80 -16.00 -1.76 1.76
CA VAL A 80 -15.65 -1.06 0.53
C VAL A 80 -16.71 0.01 0.25
N LYS A 81 -16.24 1.24 0.04
CA LYS A 81 -17.08 2.36 -0.41
C LYS A 81 -17.08 2.47 -1.93
N ASP A 82 -15.91 2.30 -2.54
CA ASP A 82 -15.70 2.42 -3.97
C ASP A 82 -14.43 1.67 -4.37
N TYR A 83 -14.43 1.05 -5.53
CA TYR A 83 -13.24 0.44 -6.11
C TYR A 83 -12.46 1.45 -6.96
N THR A 84 -11.14 1.28 -7.01
CA THR A 84 -10.23 2.12 -7.79
C THR A 84 -9.68 1.34 -8.99
N ASP A 85 -8.98 2.02 -9.87
CA ASP A 85 -8.22 1.43 -10.97
C ASP A 85 -6.73 1.25 -10.60
N MET A 86 -6.45 0.99 -9.32
CA MET A 86 -5.08 0.90 -8.80
C MET A 86 -4.83 -0.40 -8.07
N LEU A 87 -3.57 -0.84 -8.12
CA LEU A 87 -3.02 -1.97 -7.37
C LEU A 87 -1.86 -1.52 -6.51
N LEU A 88 -1.69 -2.15 -5.35
CA LEU A 88 -0.47 -2.09 -4.56
C LEU A 88 0.28 -3.40 -4.69
N LEU A 89 1.40 -3.38 -5.39
CA LEU A 89 2.35 -4.48 -5.47
C LEU A 89 3.41 -4.33 -4.37
N SER A 90 3.93 -5.44 -3.90
CA SER A 90 5.00 -5.47 -2.92
C SER A 90 5.99 -6.56 -3.28
N THR A 91 7.28 -6.22 -3.31
CA THR A 91 8.31 -7.24 -3.42
C THR A 91 8.37 -8.10 -2.14
N SER A 92 8.96 -9.26 -2.25
CA SER A 92 9.51 -10.00 -1.11
C SER A 92 10.55 -9.14 -0.38
N ALA A 93 10.98 -9.60 0.79
CA ALA A 93 12.05 -8.93 1.51
C ALA A 93 13.36 -8.99 0.69
N ILE A 94 14.01 -7.84 0.56
CA ILE A 94 15.27 -7.65 -0.17
C ILE A 94 16.32 -7.27 0.87
N GLU A 95 17.36 -8.07 0.99
CA GLU A 95 18.42 -7.84 1.98
C GLU A 95 19.40 -6.75 1.54
N GLU A 96 19.63 -6.60 0.24
CA GLU A 96 20.57 -5.66 -0.33
C GLU A 96 19.94 -4.28 -0.54
N GLU A 97 20.38 -3.26 0.19
CA GLU A 97 19.87 -1.88 0.07
C GLU A 97 20.05 -1.33 -1.35
N ASN A 98 21.18 -1.61 -2.00
CA ASN A 98 21.47 -1.18 -3.37
C ASN A 98 20.47 -1.78 -4.37
N ARG A 99 20.02 -3.01 -4.14
CA ARG A 99 19.07 -3.70 -5.00
C ARG A 99 17.68 -3.02 -4.94
N ILE A 100 17.24 -2.60 -3.76
CA ILE A 100 15.98 -1.84 -3.62
C ILE A 100 16.05 -0.53 -4.38
N ALA A 101 17.16 0.20 -4.29
CA ALA A 101 17.37 1.46 -5.01
C ALA A 101 17.32 1.26 -6.52
N GLN A 102 17.99 0.23 -7.05
CA GLN A 102 17.97 -0.14 -8.47
C GLN A 102 16.55 -0.47 -8.95
N LEU A 103 15.84 -1.34 -8.22
CA LEU A 103 14.46 -1.70 -8.56
C LEU A 103 13.54 -0.49 -8.54
N LYS A 104 13.71 0.43 -7.58
CA LYS A 104 12.96 1.68 -7.54
C LYS A 104 13.20 2.55 -8.77
N GLN A 105 14.42 2.59 -9.30
CA GLN A 105 14.70 3.30 -10.56
C GLN A 105 14.03 2.62 -11.76
N LEU A 106 14.06 1.29 -11.82
CA LEU A 106 13.40 0.53 -12.87
C LEU A 106 11.88 0.76 -12.90
N THR A 107 11.23 0.93 -11.74
CA THR A 107 9.79 1.21 -11.72
C THR A 107 9.41 2.52 -12.40
N LYS A 108 10.34 3.48 -12.54
CA LYS A 108 10.06 4.76 -13.20
C LYS A 108 9.83 4.64 -14.71
N VAL A 109 10.41 3.61 -15.33
CA VAL A 109 10.27 3.38 -16.79
C VAL A 109 9.11 2.46 -17.14
N VAL A 110 8.45 1.89 -16.14
CA VAL A 110 7.27 1.04 -16.33
C VAL A 110 6.03 1.93 -16.51
N PRO A 111 5.36 1.93 -17.67
CA PRO A 111 4.36 2.95 -18.02
C PRO A 111 3.11 2.92 -17.17
N PHE A 112 2.78 1.82 -16.51
CA PHE A 112 1.63 1.72 -15.60
C PHE A 112 1.96 2.06 -14.14
N THR A 113 3.21 2.36 -13.82
CA THR A 113 3.60 2.78 -12.46
C THR A 113 3.13 4.20 -12.18
N ILE A 114 2.29 4.36 -11.16
CA ILE A 114 1.89 5.68 -10.66
C ILE A 114 2.92 6.20 -9.68
N SER A 115 3.39 5.34 -8.78
CA SER A 115 4.36 5.71 -7.74
C SER A 115 5.02 4.47 -7.15
N SER A 116 6.25 4.63 -6.64
CA SER A 116 6.94 3.59 -5.88
C SER A 116 7.66 4.16 -4.67
N PHE A 117 7.71 3.39 -3.58
CA PHE A 117 8.33 3.80 -2.33
C PHE A 117 8.81 2.59 -1.53
N ILE A 118 9.77 2.83 -0.63
CA ILE A 118 10.30 1.79 0.25
C ILE A 118 9.33 1.58 1.41
N GLY A 119 8.98 0.32 1.69
CA GLY A 119 8.12 -0.04 2.80
C GLY A 119 8.71 0.31 4.17
N SER A 120 7.90 0.25 5.20
CA SER A 120 8.29 0.62 6.57
C SER A 120 9.45 -0.22 7.11
N SER A 121 9.54 -1.50 6.72
CA SER A 121 10.65 -2.37 7.10
C SER A 121 12.01 -1.95 6.52
N GLY A 122 12.02 -1.13 5.46
CA GLY A 122 13.22 -0.82 4.70
C GLY A 122 13.65 -1.89 3.69
N ARG A 123 13.02 -3.08 3.73
CA ARG A 123 13.41 -4.27 2.94
C ARG A 123 12.46 -4.59 1.78
N THR A 124 11.39 -3.84 1.60
CA THR A 124 10.41 -4.09 0.53
C THR A 124 10.24 -2.85 -0.32
N LEU A 125 10.05 -3.04 -1.61
CA LEU A 125 9.59 -1.99 -2.53
C LEU A 125 8.09 -2.12 -2.69
N LYS A 126 7.37 -1.03 -2.50
CA LYS A 126 5.94 -0.89 -2.73
C LYS A 126 5.72 -0.12 -4.02
N ILE A 127 4.86 -0.62 -4.90
CA ILE A 127 4.56 -0.03 -6.20
C ILE A 127 3.05 0.15 -6.30
N ILE A 128 2.61 1.37 -6.53
CA ILE A 128 1.22 1.66 -6.89
C ILE A 128 1.17 1.71 -8.41
N ALA A 129 0.43 0.77 -8.97
CA ALA A 129 0.28 0.62 -10.40
C ALA A 129 -1.16 0.91 -10.84
N ARG A 130 -1.33 1.46 -12.03
CA ARG A 130 -2.65 1.62 -12.66
C ARG A 130 -3.04 0.32 -13.36
N VAL A 131 -4.29 -0.05 -13.20
CA VAL A 131 -4.92 -1.16 -13.90
C VAL A 131 -5.93 -0.59 -14.87
N THR A 132 -5.67 -0.77 -16.16
CA THR A 132 -6.62 -0.37 -17.22
C THR A 132 -6.94 -1.63 -17.99
N LEU A 133 -8.13 -2.19 -17.76
CA LEU A 133 -8.62 -3.30 -18.55
C LEU A 133 -9.91 -2.87 -19.25
N PRO A 134 -10.11 -3.31 -20.53
CA PRO A 134 -11.30 -2.93 -21.33
C PRO A 134 -12.61 -3.39 -20.67
N ASP A 135 -12.60 -4.54 -19.99
CA ASP A 135 -13.79 -5.15 -19.39
C ASP A 135 -13.64 -5.19 -17.87
N LEU A 136 -13.83 -4.04 -17.22
CA LEU A 136 -14.00 -4.00 -15.77
C LEU A 136 -15.29 -4.72 -15.38
N PRO A 137 -15.23 -5.72 -14.47
CA PRO A 137 -16.44 -6.33 -13.93
C PRO A 137 -17.34 -5.28 -13.30
N SER A 138 -18.62 -5.58 -13.20
CA SER A 138 -19.56 -4.68 -12.52
C SER A 138 -19.05 -4.36 -11.11
N ARG A 139 -18.92 -3.08 -10.80
CA ARG A 139 -18.47 -2.63 -9.47
C ARG A 139 -19.47 -2.93 -8.38
N GLU A 140 -20.65 -3.41 -8.74
CA GLU A 140 -21.72 -3.79 -7.81
C GLU A 140 -21.54 -5.21 -7.27
N ASN A 141 -20.77 -6.06 -7.96
CA ASN A 141 -20.49 -7.43 -7.52
C ASN A 141 -19.09 -7.50 -6.84
N GLU A 142 -19.10 -7.53 -5.51
CA GLU A 142 -17.88 -7.57 -4.70
C GLU A 142 -17.03 -8.82 -4.98
N ALA A 143 -17.65 -9.99 -5.19
CA ALA A 143 -16.95 -11.24 -5.46
C ALA A 143 -16.24 -11.21 -6.83
N GLU A 144 -16.87 -10.65 -7.85
CA GLU A 144 -16.27 -10.46 -9.18
C GLU A 144 -15.10 -9.47 -9.12
N MET A 145 -15.25 -8.38 -8.37
CA MET A 145 -14.18 -7.41 -8.17
C MET A 145 -12.99 -8.01 -7.44
N GLU A 146 -13.21 -8.84 -6.42
CA GLU A 146 -12.13 -9.55 -5.72
C GLU A 146 -11.38 -10.49 -6.66
N GLN A 147 -12.09 -11.31 -7.44
CA GLN A 147 -11.48 -12.21 -8.42
C GLN A 147 -10.69 -11.44 -9.49
N PHE A 148 -11.24 -10.33 -9.97
CA PHE A 148 -10.55 -9.44 -10.90
C PHE A 148 -9.22 -8.96 -10.35
N TYR A 149 -9.20 -8.34 -9.15
CA TYR A 149 -7.97 -7.84 -8.57
C TYR A 149 -6.97 -8.94 -8.26
N ARG A 150 -7.42 -10.12 -7.86
CA ARG A 150 -6.56 -11.29 -7.64
C ARG A 150 -5.87 -11.72 -8.93
N LYS A 151 -6.61 -11.82 -10.04
CA LYS A 151 -6.03 -12.17 -11.35
C LYS A 151 -5.02 -11.13 -11.82
N VAL A 152 -5.39 -9.85 -11.76
CA VAL A 152 -4.51 -8.76 -12.19
C VAL A 152 -3.25 -8.70 -11.34
N TYR A 153 -3.38 -8.91 -10.02
CA TYR A 153 -2.22 -8.97 -9.11
C TYR A 153 -1.25 -10.08 -9.52
N ASN A 154 -1.76 -11.28 -9.79
CA ASN A 154 -0.93 -12.42 -10.18
C ASN A 154 -0.19 -12.15 -11.51
N VAL A 155 -0.86 -11.55 -12.48
CA VAL A 155 -0.22 -11.16 -13.75
C VAL A 155 0.85 -10.11 -13.54
N ALA A 156 0.53 -9.04 -12.80
CA ALA A 156 1.47 -7.95 -12.54
C ALA A 156 2.67 -8.36 -11.68
N ALA A 157 2.51 -9.34 -10.80
CA ALA A 157 3.59 -9.87 -9.96
C ALA A 157 4.52 -10.84 -10.71
N ALA A 158 4.13 -11.32 -11.90
CA ALA A 158 4.92 -12.21 -12.75
C ALA A 158 5.84 -11.46 -13.75
N ILE A 159 5.66 -10.15 -13.90
CA ILE A 159 6.45 -9.28 -14.77
C ILE A 159 7.66 -8.73 -13.98
#